data_fb3721f9e8d535d304efd4a3ef4a5963
#
_entry.id   fb3721f9e8d535d304efd4a3ef4a5963
#
_cell.length_a   1.000
_cell.length_b   1.000
_cell.length_c   1.000
_cell.angle_alpha   90.00
_cell.angle_beta   90.00
_cell.angle_gamma   90.00
#
_symmetry.space_group_name_H-M   'P 1'
#
loop_
_entity.id
_entity.type
_entity.pdbx_description
1 polymer ?
#
loop_
_entity_poly.entity_id
_entity_poly.type
_entity_poly.pdbx_seq_one_letter_code
_entity_poly.pdbx_strand_id
1 'polypeptide(L)'
;MKKTNIIFIVVDALRATNLGSYGYPTKTSPHIDQLAQRGVIFENCYSCTNASDPALTSLMSGMYTRMHGIIHHSYEVNEKELKTFEERDVKLLQEILKEHGYKTFGLDFLARWHSRGYDYYPPLKIDRTKRKRQLNKMLRFFDALHLKPFFKKLHHTKTFRRFFGGVFGEPRTGSS
;
A
#
# COMPACT_ATOMS: atom_id res chain seq x y z
N MET A 1 14.73 -10.17 -21.44
CA MET A 1 15.10 -10.41 -20.02
C MET A 1 13.86 -10.78 -19.20
N LYS A 2 13.98 -11.71 -18.27
CA LYS A 2 12.90 -12.05 -17.34
C LYS A 2 12.69 -10.88 -16.37
N LYS A 3 11.50 -10.32 -16.30
CA LYS A 3 11.18 -9.20 -15.41
C LYS A 3 11.07 -9.69 -13.96
N THR A 4 11.70 -8.97 -13.04
CA THR A 4 11.62 -9.25 -11.60
C THR A 4 10.29 -8.76 -11.05
N ASN A 5 9.60 -9.55 -10.24
CA ASN A 5 8.42 -9.10 -9.52
C ASN A 5 8.78 -8.07 -8.47
N ILE A 6 7.98 -7.01 -8.37
CA ILE A 6 8.16 -5.92 -7.40
C ILE A 6 6.99 -5.96 -6.43
N ILE A 7 7.28 -6.01 -5.13
CA ILE A 7 6.29 -5.88 -4.06
C ILE A 7 6.66 -4.64 -3.26
N PHE A 8 5.75 -3.67 -3.24
CA PHE A 8 5.90 -2.43 -2.51
C PHE A 8 4.91 -2.40 -1.35
N ILE A 9 5.43 -2.35 -0.11
CA ILE A 9 4.62 -2.40 1.12
C ILE A 9 4.85 -1.12 1.91
N VAL A 10 3.78 -0.37 2.14
CA VAL A 10 3.80 0.79 3.03
C VAL A 10 2.97 0.47 4.25
N VAL A 11 3.51 0.74 5.42
CA VAL A 11 2.79 0.63 6.70
C VAL A 11 2.60 2.04 7.25
N ASP A 12 1.35 2.51 7.17
CA ASP A 12 1.00 3.86 7.63
C ASP A 12 1.27 4.03 9.13
N ALA A 13 1.78 5.19 9.52
CA ALA A 13 2.12 5.58 10.88
C ALA A 13 3.13 4.64 11.59
N LEU A 14 3.84 3.76 10.89
CA LEU A 14 4.88 2.93 11.46
C LEU A 14 6.14 3.75 11.76
N ARG A 15 6.56 3.73 13.00
CA ARG A 15 7.82 4.37 13.43
C ARG A 15 8.96 3.38 13.33
N ALA A 16 10.09 3.77 12.74
CA ALA A 16 11.31 2.96 12.66
C ALA A 16 11.75 2.46 14.06
N THR A 17 11.66 3.33 15.06
CA THR A 17 11.99 3.01 16.46
C THR A 17 11.15 1.88 17.09
N ASN A 18 10.10 1.43 16.42
CA ASN A 18 9.25 0.33 16.89
C ASN A 18 9.57 -1.00 16.17
N LEU A 19 10.62 -1.03 15.35
CA LEU A 19 11.08 -2.21 14.63
C LEU A 19 12.35 -2.78 15.28
N GLY A 20 12.44 -4.11 15.40
CA GLY A 20 13.61 -4.80 15.94
C GLY A 20 14.88 -4.53 15.13
N SER A 21 14.77 -4.42 13.81
CA SER A 21 15.87 -4.05 12.90
C SER A 21 16.46 -2.67 13.15
N TYR A 22 15.74 -1.79 13.87
CA TYR A 22 16.22 -0.48 14.32
C TYR A 22 16.47 -0.42 15.83
N GLY A 23 16.62 -1.58 16.48
CA GLY A 23 17.00 -1.66 17.90
C GLY A 23 15.83 -1.64 18.90
N TYR A 24 14.58 -1.82 18.45
CA TYR A 24 13.46 -1.92 19.38
C TYR A 24 13.56 -3.19 20.25
N PRO A 25 13.51 -3.07 21.59
CA PRO A 25 13.83 -4.21 22.49
C PRO A 25 12.75 -5.30 22.50
N THR A 26 11.52 -4.97 22.10
CA THR A 26 10.41 -5.92 22.08
C THR A 26 10.26 -6.54 20.69
N LYS A 27 10.06 -7.86 20.60
CA LYS A 27 9.87 -8.58 19.34
C LYS A 27 8.51 -8.27 18.68
N THR A 28 8.35 -7.06 18.15
CA THR A 28 7.13 -6.58 17.50
C THR A 28 7.10 -6.88 16.01
N SER A 29 8.25 -7.05 15.35
CA SER A 29 8.42 -7.12 13.91
C SER A 29 9.27 -8.29 13.40
N PRO A 30 9.11 -9.54 13.92
CA PRO A 30 10.06 -10.62 13.65
C PRO A 30 10.20 -10.96 12.17
N HIS A 31 9.16 -10.84 11.37
CA HIS A 31 9.20 -11.12 9.94
C HIS A 31 9.83 -9.99 9.13
N ILE A 32 9.64 -8.74 9.54
CA ILE A 32 10.32 -7.58 8.94
C ILE A 32 11.80 -7.64 9.27
N ASP A 33 12.14 -7.99 10.51
CA ASP A 33 13.52 -8.13 10.97
C ASP A 33 14.26 -9.24 10.20
N GLN A 34 13.61 -10.39 9.95
CA GLN A 34 14.16 -11.45 9.10
C GLN A 34 14.38 -11.00 7.65
N LEU A 35 13.49 -10.18 7.12
CA LEU A 35 13.65 -9.61 5.77
C LEU A 35 14.83 -8.65 5.75
N ALA A 36 14.94 -7.79 6.74
CA ALA A 36 16.01 -6.82 6.91
C ALA A 36 17.40 -7.48 6.96
N GLN A 37 17.53 -8.65 7.62
CA GLN A 37 18.78 -9.43 7.66
C GLN A 37 19.27 -9.93 6.29
N ARG A 38 18.36 -10.04 5.32
CA ARG A 38 18.66 -10.54 3.95
C ARG A 38 18.58 -9.47 2.89
N GLY A 39 18.26 -8.24 3.29
CA GLY A 39 18.08 -7.10 2.42
C GLY A 39 18.96 -5.93 2.78
N VAL A 40 18.49 -4.73 2.45
CA VAL A 40 19.15 -3.46 2.78
C VAL A 40 18.26 -2.69 3.74
N ILE A 41 18.86 -2.13 4.79
CA ILE A 41 18.20 -1.22 5.74
C ILE A 41 18.68 0.20 5.44
N PHE A 42 17.75 1.12 5.29
CA PHE A 42 18.03 2.56 5.15
C PHE A 42 17.85 3.22 6.53
N GLU A 43 18.94 3.50 7.21
CA GLU A 43 18.91 4.10 8.55
C GLU A 43 18.42 5.56 8.54
N ASN A 44 18.70 6.27 7.46
CA ASN A 44 18.38 7.69 7.27
C ASN A 44 17.39 7.89 6.10
N CYS A 45 16.18 7.36 6.25
CA CYS A 45 15.10 7.55 5.29
C CYS A 45 14.00 8.42 5.91
N TYR A 46 13.81 9.62 5.35
CA TYR A 46 12.89 10.62 5.90
C TYR A 46 11.71 10.85 4.96
N SER A 47 10.52 10.97 5.53
CA SER A 47 9.36 11.45 4.79
C SER A 47 9.50 12.94 4.50
N CYS A 48 9.07 13.38 3.32
CA CYS A 48 9.08 14.78 2.94
C CYS A 48 7.99 15.62 3.64
N THR A 49 7.03 14.96 4.30
CA THR A 49 5.93 15.59 5.04
C THR A 49 5.36 14.63 6.08
N ASN A 50 4.60 15.15 7.01
CA ASN A 50 3.99 14.42 8.13
C ASN A 50 2.54 13.96 7.87
N ALA A 51 2.01 14.15 6.65
CA ALA A 51 0.64 13.80 6.29
C ALA A 51 0.62 12.72 5.20
N SER A 52 -0.29 11.73 5.29
CA SER A 52 -0.26 10.52 4.46
C SER A 52 -0.46 10.81 2.97
N ASP A 53 -1.48 11.58 2.57
CA ASP A 53 -1.76 11.83 1.15
C ASP A 53 -0.56 12.50 0.42
N PRO A 54 0.00 13.62 0.90
CA PRO A 54 1.15 14.22 0.24
C PRO A 54 2.42 13.38 0.34
N ALA A 55 2.66 12.66 1.47
CA ALA A 55 3.81 11.79 1.63
C ALA A 55 3.78 10.61 0.65
N LEU A 56 2.63 9.95 0.54
CA LEU A 56 2.45 8.80 -0.36
C LEU A 56 2.45 9.23 -1.83
N THR A 57 1.89 10.42 -2.13
CA THR A 57 1.99 10.99 -3.48
C THR A 57 3.45 11.26 -3.85
N SER A 58 4.24 11.82 -2.92
CA SER A 58 5.68 12.03 -3.11
C SER A 58 6.42 10.70 -3.31
N LEU A 59 6.11 9.69 -2.51
CA LEU A 59 6.71 8.37 -2.58
C LEU A 59 6.42 7.68 -3.93
N MET A 60 5.20 7.80 -4.43
CA MET A 60 4.78 7.18 -5.69
C MET A 60 5.17 7.97 -6.93
N SER A 61 5.40 9.27 -6.82
CA SER A 61 5.79 10.14 -7.94
C SER A 61 7.29 10.45 -8.00
N GLY A 62 8.03 10.25 -6.91
CA GLY A 62 9.41 10.70 -6.77
C GLY A 62 9.56 12.22 -6.67
N MET A 63 8.46 12.96 -6.42
CA MET A 63 8.44 14.42 -6.38
C MET A 63 8.14 14.94 -4.98
N TYR A 64 8.65 16.13 -4.65
CA TYR A 64 8.23 16.83 -3.43
C TYR A 64 6.81 17.39 -3.54
N THR A 65 6.16 17.59 -2.41
CA THR A 65 4.76 18.05 -2.30
C THR A 65 4.45 19.28 -3.14
N ARG A 66 5.34 20.28 -3.15
CA ARG A 66 5.17 21.48 -3.98
C ARG A 66 5.25 21.21 -5.48
N MET A 67 5.95 20.15 -5.88
CA MET A 67 6.11 19.78 -7.29
C MET A 67 4.90 19.02 -7.81
N HIS A 68 4.35 18.08 -7.05
CA HIS A 68 3.17 17.33 -7.48
C HIS A 68 1.84 18.02 -7.12
N GLY A 69 1.85 19.03 -6.25
CA GLY A 69 0.69 19.88 -5.96
C GLY A 69 -0.27 19.37 -4.88
N ILE A 70 -0.12 18.15 -4.39
CA ILE A 70 -0.92 17.64 -3.25
C ILE A 70 -0.20 18.02 -1.96
N ILE A 71 -0.83 18.90 -1.17
CA ILE A 71 -0.23 19.49 0.03
C ILE A 71 -1.02 19.09 1.28
N HIS A 72 -2.34 19.07 1.18
CA HIS A 72 -3.22 18.76 2.30
C HIS A 72 -3.52 17.25 2.41
N HIS A 73 -4.27 16.87 3.43
CA HIS A 73 -4.58 15.47 3.73
C HIS A 73 -6.10 15.26 3.86
N SER A 74 -6.55 14.07 3.48
CA SER A 74 -7.94 13.62 3.63
C SER A 74 -8.94 14.57 2.94
N TYR A 75 -9.96 15.03 3.65
CA TYR A 75 -11.00 15.92 3.12
C TYR A 75 -10.51 17.36 2.84
N GLU A 76 -9.35 17.73 3.36
CA GLU A 76 -8.76 19.05 3.10
C GLU A 76 -8.11 19.17 1.71
N VAL A 77 -7.84 18.05 1.04
CA VAL A 77 -7.38 18.06 -0.36
C VAL A 77 -8.51 18.54 -1.25
N ASN A 78 -8.33 19.71 -1.81
CA ASN A 78 -9.36 20.41 -2.57
C ASN A 78 -9.22 20.22 -4.10
N GLU A 79 -10.23 20.67 -4.83
CA GLU A 79 -10.26 20.55 -6.30
C GLU A 79 -9.10 21.28 -6.99
N LYS A 80 -8.62 22.37 -6.42
CA LYS A 80 -7.47 23.12 -6.96
C LYS A 80 -6.19 22.29 -6.92
N GLU A 81 -5.96 21.55 -5.82
CA GLU A 81 -4.81 20.66 -5.72
C GLU A 81 -4.91 19.51 -6.71
N LEU A 82 -6.09 18.90 -6.84
CA LEU A 82 -6.33 17.82 -7.79
C LEU A 82 -6.10 18.30 -9.23
N LYS A 83 -6.64 19.47 -9.58
CA LYS A 83 -6.41 20.09 -10.87
C LYS A 83 -4.93 20.38 -11.13
N THR A 84 -4.23 20.92 -10.13
CA THR A 84 -2.78 21.17 -10.21
C THR A 84 -2.00 19.88 -10.43
N PHE A 85 -2.36 18.80 -9.73
CA PHE A 85 -1.75 17.49 -9.89
C PHE A 85 -1.94 16.92 -11.30
N GLU A 86 -3.13 17.08 -11.88
CA GLU A 86 -3.44 16.66 -13.25
C GLU A 86 -2.72 17.52 -14.30
N GLU A 87 -2.74 18.85 -14.15
CA GLU A 87 -2.10 19.79 -15.07
C GLU A 87 -0.58 19.65 -15.14
N ARG A 88 0.04 19.17 -14.07
CA ARG A 88 1.50 18.94 -14.00
C ARG A 88 1.94 17.61 -14.61
N ASP A 89 1.02 16.83 -15.14
CA ASP A 89 1.28 15.51 -15.74
C ASP A 89 2.14 14.62 -14.85
N VAL A 90 1.82 14.59 -13.56
CA VAL A 90 2.58 13.81 -12.57
C VAL A 90 2.40 12.33 -12.84
N LYS A 91 3.46 11.65 -13.22
CA LYS A 91 3.46 10.18 -13.37
C LYS A 91 3.68 9.48 -12.03
N LEU A 92 2.89 8.46 -11.78
CA LEU A 92 3.04 7.60 -10.60
C LEU A 92 3.81 6.32 -10.95
N LEU A 93 4.48 5.75 -9.97
CA LEU A 93 5.32 4.54 -10.12
C LEU A 93 4.59 3.41 -10.86
N GLN A 94 3.34 3.16 -10.52
CA GLN A 94 2.54 2.12 -11.16
C GLN A 94 2.26 2.43 -12.65
N GLU A 95 2.15 3.68 -13.04
CA GLU A 95 1.98 4.08 -14.44
C GLU A 95 3.28 3.84 -15.22
N ILE A 96 4.42 4.23 -14.65
CA ILE A 96 5.75 3.99 -15.22
C ILE A 96 6.00 2.48 -15.37
N LEU A 97 5.72 1.69 -14.34
CA LEU A 97 5.88 0.23 -14.39
C LEU A 97 5.00 -0.39 -15.47
N LYS A 98 3.77 0.09 -15.62
CA LYS A 98 2.83 -0.36 -16.66
C LYS A 98 3.36 -0.06 -18.06
N GLU A 99 3.90 1.14 -18.31
CA GLU A 99 4.55 1.50 -19.57
C GLU A 99 5.70 0.54 -19.90
N HIS A 100 6.39 0.03 -18.88
CA HIS A 100 7.44 -0.98 -19.04
C HIS A 100 6.90 -2.42 -19.05
N GLY A 101 5.59 -2.61 -19.23
CA GLY A 101 4.92 -3.89 -19.42
C GLY A 101 4.81 -4.74 -18.15
N TYR A 102 4.81 -4.14 -16.97
CA TYR A 102 4.40 -4.79 -15.73
C TYR A 102 2.88 -4.83 -15.64
N LYS A 103 2.35 -5.88 -15.02
CA LYS A 103 0.98 -5.91 -14.52
C LYS A 103 0.96 -5.30 -13.14
N THR A 104 0.15 -4.26 -12.96
CA THR A 104 0.13 -3.46 -11.74
C THR A 104 -1.10 -3.75 -10.91
N PHE A 105 -0.89 -3.90 -9.62
CA PHE A 105 -1.91 -4.22 -8.65
C PHE A 105 -1.77 -3.32 -7.42
N GLY A 106 -2.82 -2.60 -7.06
CA GLY A 106 -2.88 -1.76 -5.86
C GLY A 106 -3.86 -2.30 -4.84
N LEU A 107 -3.50 -2.21 -3.58
CA LEU A 107 -4.36 -2.56 -2.45
C LEU A 107 -4.10 -1.57 -1.32
N ASP A 108 -4.95 -0.58 -1.17
CA ASP A 108 -4.89 0.40 -0.09
C ASP A 108 -6.29 0.96 0.24
N PHE A 109 -6.33 1.91 1.16
CA PHE A 109 -7.54 2.60 1.59
C PHE A 109 -7.64 4.05 1.08
N LEU A 110 -6.64 4.51 0.33
CA LEU A 110 -6.52 5.91 -0.08
C LEU A 110 -7.46 6.24 -1.25
N ALA A 111 -7.56 5.33 -2.23
CA ALA A 111 -8.31 5.56 -3.46
C ALA A 111 -7.92 6.89 -4.14
N ARG A 112 -8.88 7.63 -4.70
CA ARG A 112 -8.70 8.95 -5.30
C ARG A 112 -7.60 8.89 -6.40
N TRP A 113 -6.71 9.85 -6.49
CA TRP A 113 -5.59 9.85 -7.46
C TRP A 113 -4.59 8.71 -7.25
N HIS A 114 -4.47 8.17 -6.03
CA HIS A 114 -3.58 7.04 -5.75
C HIS A 114 -3.96 5.76 -6.51
N SER A 115 -5.24 5.61 -6.88
CA SER A 115 -5.73 4.46 -7.64
C SER A 115 -5.41 4.53 -9.15
N ARG A 116 -4.93 5.67 -9.63
CA ARG A 116 -4.64 5.90 -11.04
C ARG A 116 -3.51 4.97 -11.53
N GLY A 117 -3.64 4.45 -12.73
CA GLY A 117 -2.60 3.68 -13.41
C GLY A 117 -2.52 2.19 -13.07
N TYR A 118 -3.23 1.69 -12.06
CA TYR A 118 -3.28 0.26 -11.77
C TYR A 118 -4.15 -0.51 -12.77
N ASP A 119 -3.70 -1.71 -13.16
CA ASP A 119 -4.54 -2.66 -13.92
C ASP A 119 -5.64 -3.26 -13.04
N TYR A 120 -5.38 -3.37 -11.76
CA TYR A 120 -6.35 -3.81 -10.76
C TYR A 120 -6.19 -3.01 -9.47
N TYR A 121 -7.29 -2.35 -9.09
CA TYR A 121 -7.39 -1.62 -7.84
C TYR A 121 -8.78 -1.87 -7.24
N PRO A 122 -8.91 -2.66 -6.18
CA PRO A 122 -10.22 -2.99 -5.60
C PRO A 122 -10.83 -1.75 -4.94
N PRO A 123 -12.11 -1.44 -5.19
CA PRO A 123 -12.78 -0.34 -4.50
C PRO A 123 -12.91 -0.64 -3.00
N LEU A 124 -12.57 0.33 -2.17
CA LEU A 124 -12.64 0.20 -0.71
C LEU A 124 -14.06 0.06 -0.15
N LYS A 125 -15.05 0.60 -0.85
CA LYS A 125 -16.48 0.30 -0.59
C LYS A 125 -16.81 -1.02 -1.27
N ILE A 126 -16.41 -2.11 -0.64
CA ILE A 126 -16.77 -3.44 -1.11
C ILE A 126 -18.27 -3.64 -0.83
N ASP A 127 -19.06 -3.59 -1.85
CA ASP A 127 -20.41 -4.13 -1.82
C ASP A 127 -20.31 -5.59 -1.32
N ARG A 128 -20.95 -5.88 -0.19
CA ARG A 128 -20.87 -7.18 0.48
C ARG A 128 -21.27 -8.33 -0.45
N THR A 129 -22.12 -8.07 -1.42
CA THR A 129 -22.59 -9.07 -2.41
C THR A 129 -21.53 -9.37 -3.48
N LYS A 130 -20.67 -8.39 -3.82
CA LYS A 130 -19.60 -8.53 -4.83
C LYS A 130 -18.26 -8.96 -4.23
N ARG A 131 -18.15 -8.91 -2.89
CA ARG A 131 -16.91 -9.16 -2.12
C ARG A 131 -16.26 -10.51 -2.46
N LYS A 132 -17.04 -11.60 -2.45
CA LYS A 132 -16.53 -12.96 -2.70
C LYS A 132 -15.93 -13.10 -4.12
N ARG A 133 -16.56 -12.46 -5.11
CA ARG A 133 -16.09 -12.48 -6.51
C ARG A 133 -14.79 -11.67 -6.67
N GLN A 134 -14.69 -10.52 -6.04
CA GLN A 134 -13.48 -9.68 -6.07
C GLN A 134 -12.32 -10.35 -5.33
N LEU A 135 -12.57 -10.94 -4.16
CA LEU A 135 -11.59 -11.70 -3.40
C LEU A 135 -11.04 -12.89 -4.21
N ASN A 136 -11.92 -13.64 -4.86
CA ASN A 136 -11.50 -14.76 -5.71
C ASN A 136 -10.67 -14.30 -6.91
N LYS A 137 -10.97 -13.15 -7.50
CA LYS A 137 -10.17 -12.58 -8.59
C LYS A 137 -8.78 -12.16 -8.09
N MET A 138 -8.71 -11.58 -6.91
CA MET A 138 -7.47 -11.22 -6.24
C MET A 138 -6.61 -12.45 -5.90
N LEU A 139 -7.23 -13.49 -5.33
CA LEU A 139 -6.54 -14.73 -4.98
C LEU A 139 -5.99 -15.45 -6.23
N ARG A 140 -6.72 -15.45 -7.34
CA ARG A 140 -6.23 -15.99 -8.63
C ARG A 140 -5.04 -15.22 -9.17
N PHE A 141 -5.01 -13.91 -9.00
CA PHE A 141 -3.87 -13.07 -9.36
C PHE A 141 -2.63 -13.42 -8.53
N PHE A 142 -2.79 -13.55 -7.21
CA PHE A 142 -1.69 -13.98 -6.33
C PHE A 142 -1.25 -15.43 -6.59
N ASP A 143 -2.14 -16.30 -7.01
CA ASP A 143 -1.79 -17.66 -7.48
C ASP A 143 -0.91 -17.60 -8.72
N ALA A 144 -1.28 -16.81 -9.71
CA ALA A 144 -0.51 -16.62 -10.93
C ALA A 144 0.90 -16.04 -10.69
N LEU A 145 1.08 -15.29 -9.61
CA LEU A 145 2.38 -14.74 -9.19
C LEU A 145 3.11 -15.64 -8.19
N HIS A 146 2.59 -16.84 -7.88
CA HIS A 146 3.13 -17.73 -6.83
C HIS A 146 3.23 -17.10 -5.43
N LEU A 147 2.46 -16.05 -5.15
CA LEU A 147 2.46 -15.30 -3.89
C LEU A 147 1.40 -15.78 -2.88
N LYS A 148 0.55 -16.73 -3.27
CA LYS A 148 -0.52 -17.27 -2.42
C LYS A 148 -0.05 -17.78 -1.06
N PRO A 149 1.09 -18.49 -0.93
CA PRO A 149 1.60 -18.94 0.37
C PRO A 149 1.96 -17.77 1.30
N PHE A 150 2.51 -16.70 0.75
CA PHE A 150 2.86 -15.48 1.48
C PHE A 150 1.62 -14.79 2.05
N PHE A 151 0.59 -14.58 1.22
CA PHE A 151 -0.67 -13.96 1.65
C PHE A 151 -1.47 -14.83 2.61
N LYS A 152 -1.46 -16.15 2.45
CA LYS A 152 -2.10 -17.08 3.40
C LYS A 152 -1.46 -16.98 4.79
N LYS A 153 -0.14 -16.82 4.87
CA LYS A 153 0.60 -16.64 6.12
C LYS A 153 0.32 -15.27 6.76
N LEU A 154 0.20 -14.22 5.94
CA LEU A 154 -0.15 -12.87 6.40
C LEU A 154 -1.59 -12.79 6.96
N HIS A 155 -2.54 -13.50 6.34
CA HIS A 155 -3.95 -13.56 6.75
C HIS A 155 -4.14 -14.11 8.18
N HIS A 156 -3.23 -14.96 8.65
CA HIS A 156 -3.29 -15.52 10.01
C HIS A 156 -2.77 -14.56 11.09
N THR A 157 -2.17 -13.42 10.75
CA THR A 157 -1.72 -12.45 11.76
C THR A 157 -2.89 -11.64 12.33
N LYS A 158 -2.90 -11.43 13.66
CA LYS A 158 -3.93 -10.61 14.33
C LYS A 158 -4.01 -9.20 13.75
N THR A 159 -2.88 -8.63 13.35
CA THR A 159 -2.77 -7.30 12.76
C THR A 159 -3.44 -7.22 11.39
N PHE A 160 -3.20 -8.19 10.52
CA PHE A 160 -3.86 -8.26 9.22
C PHE A 160 -5.38 -8.45 9.38
N ARG A 161 -5.82 -9.32 10.31
CA ARG A 161 -7.24 -9.51 10.63
C ARG A 161 -7.88 -8.24 11.20
N ARG A 162 -7.17 -7.43 11.99
CA ARG A 162 -7.69 -6.19 12.56
C ARG A 162 -7.92 -5.10 11.51
N PHE A 163 -6.99 -4.94 10.57
CA PHE A 163 -7.08 -3.97 9.46
C PHE A 163 -7.95 -4.47 8.30
N PHE A 164 -7.84 -5.73 7.96
CA PHE A 164 -8.51 -6.33 6.80
C PHE A 164 -9.61 -7.33 7.18
N GLY A 165 -9.87 -7.57 8.46
CA GLY A 165 -10.91 -8.49 8.94
C GLY A 165 -12.30 -8.16 8.40
N GLY A 166 -12.57 -6.86 8.15
CA GLY A 166 -13.73 -6.43 7.39
C GLY A 166 -13.72 -6.90 5.92
N VAL A 167 -12.55 -7.15 5.33
CA VAL A 167 -12.36 -7.61 3.94
C VAL A 167 -12.36 -9.14 3.85
N PHE A 168 -11.81 -9.85 4.84
CA PHE A 168 -11.62 -11.30 4.83
C PHE A 168 -12.52 -12.07 5.81
N GLY A 169 -13.33 -11.41 6.53
CA GLY A 169 -14.44 -11.60 7.37
C GLY A 169 -14.68 -12.84 8.17
N GLU A 170 -14.77 -12.76 9.46
CA GLU A 170 -15.82 -13.44 10.22
C GLU A 170 -16.71 -12.38 10.89
N PRO A 171 -18.00 -12.65 11.13
CA PRO A 171 -18.84 -11.71 11.87
C PRO A 171 -18.24 -11.52 13.25
N ARG A 172 -18.14 -10.27 13.71
CA ARG A 172 -17.88 -9.98 15.10
C ARG A 172 -18.96 -10.68 15.90
N THR A 173 -18.63 -11.75 16.58
CA THR A 173 -19.46 -12.27 17.65
C THR A 173 -19.46 -11.17 18.70
N GLY A 174 -20.59 -10.50 18.83
CA GLY A 174 -20.87 -9.63 19.93
C GLY A 174 -20.82 -10.46 21.20
N SER A 175 -19.95 -10.09 22.11
CA SER A 175 -20.05 -10.45 23.51
C SER A 175 -20.50 -9.20 24.25
N SER A 176 -21.71 -9.33 24.74
CA SER A 176 -22.28 -8.57 25.85
C SER A 176 -21.24 -8.15 26.90
#